data_f05e2e09d2115ec7738e93c69956d934
#
_entry.id   f05e2e09d2115ec7738e93c69956d934
#
_cell.length_a   1.000
_cell.length_b   1.000
_cell.length_c   1.000
_cell.angle_alpha   90.00
_cell.angle_beta   90.00
_cell.angle_gamma   90.00
#
_symmetry.space_group_name_H-M   'P 1'
#
loop_
_entity.id
_entity.type
_entity.pdbx_description
1 polymer ?
#
loop_
_entity_poly.entity_id
_entity_poly.type
_entity_poly.pdbx_seq_one_letter_code
_entity_poly.pdbx_strand_id
1 'polypeptide(L)'
;MPVSGFLYWLKTCYNSFVHCFITIACLVVRGKFIAEVWMAIMVTLSQLTAPVAQGRTAEIYAWDATHILKLYRDWCPRHWVEHESQVAHAIVAAGIPTPTAGEIVEIEGRRGIIYERVRAFSMLQDIRAHPWRLWLHAHALAELQAQVHRLVVPGLPRYRDGLAHDISHASALPEPLRQLALERLATLPDGETLCHGDLHPDNVLITERGPLIIDWMTAVSGSPWADVARTSMILSIGVRAADRQQVPFYLRWFASFFYRAYLRHYHALNPDLQEELPRWAPVIAAARLAEEIKPEREALIAMVQAGVRRQGS
;
A
#
# COMPACT_ATOMS: atom_id res chain seq x y z
N MET A 1 43.63 -6.78 16.74
CA MET A 1 42.59 -6.90 15.67
C MET A 1 41.78 -5.59 15.67
N PRO A 2 41.55 -4.98 14.55
CA PRO A 2 40.83 -3.70 14.53
C PRO A 2 39.37 -3.90 14.89
N VAL A 3 38.82 -2.96 15.64
CA VAL A 3 37.47 -2.90 16.22
C VAL A 3 36.36 -3.10 15.15
N SER A 4 36.63 -2.79 13.89
CA SER A 4 35.72 -2.93 12.75
C SER A 4 35.32 -4.40 12.43
N GLY A 5 36.19 -5.36 12.66
CA GLY A 5 35.90 -6.78 12.39
C GLY A 5 34.97 -7.40 13.47
N PHE A 6 35.05 -6.89 14.70
CA PHE A 6 34.23 -7.36 15.81
C PHE A 6 32.77 -6.88 15.71
N LEU A 7 32.59 -5.65 15.25
CA LEU A 7 31.25 -5.07 14.99
C LEU A 7 30.52 -5.74 13.82
N TYR A 8 31.26 -6.17 12.81
CA TYR A 8 30.70 -6.94 11.69
C TYR A 8 30.26 -8.34 12.13
N TRP A 9 31.03 -8.97 12.99
CA TRP A 9 30.70 -10.30 13.55
C TRP A 9 29.47 -10.25 14.46
N LEU A 10 29.31 -9.20 15.27
CA LEU A 10 28.13 -8.97 16.11
C LEU A 10 26.85 -8.70 15.28
N LYS A 11 26.95 -8.00 14.15
CA LYS A 11 25.83 -7.81 13.21
C LYS A 11 25.36 -9.12 12.56
N THR A 12 26.29 -10.05 12.30
CA THR A 12 25.98 -11.35 11.70
C THR A 12 25.39 -12.34 12.72
N CYS A 13 25.70 -12.19 14.00
CA CYS A 13 25.19 -13.06 15.08
C CYS A 13 23.80 -12.69 15.57
N TYR A 14 23.22 -11.54 15.16
CA TYR A 14 21.89 -11.10 15.57
C TYR A 14 20.76 -12.05 15.11
N ASN A 15 20.99 -12.82 14.07
CA ASN A 15 20.02 -13.83 13.56
C ASN A 15 20.03 -15.17 14.33
N SER A 16 20.80 -15.29 15.42
CA SER A 16 20.88 -16.53 16.22
C SER A 16 20.58 -16.29 17.71
N PHE A 17 19.64 -15.39 18.00
CA PHE A 17 19.45 -14.79 19.34
C PHE A 17 18.96 -15.73 20.44
N VAL A 18 18.51 -16.94 20.15
CA VAL A 18 18.02 -17.88 21.20
C VAL A 18 19.15 -18.60 21.93
N HIS A 19 20.35 -18.68 21.35
CA HIS A 19 21.47 -19.38 21.98
C HIS A 19 22.49 -18.48 22.70
N CYS A 20 22.40 -17.16 22.52
CA CYS A 20 23.37 -16.20 23.07
C CYS A 20 23.05 -15.75 24.52
N PHE A 21 21.83 -15.98 25.01
CA PHE A 21 21.42 -15.58 26.38
C PHE A 21 22.20 -16.29 27.48
N ILE A 22 22.72 -17.48 27.23
CA ILE A 22 23.47 -18.27 28.25
C ILE A 22 24.93 -17.81 28.35
N THR A 23 25.51 -17.28 27.28
CA THR A 23 26.93 -16.84 27.27
C THR A 23 27.10 -15.41 27.80
N ILE A 24 26.07 -14.57 27.68
CA ILE A 24 26.09 -13.17 28.19
C ILE A 24 25.91 -13.12 29.72
N ALA A 25 25.29 -14.12 30.33
CA ALA A 25 25.14 -14.22 31.79
C ALA A 25 26.48 -14.36 32.54
N CYS A 26 27.54 -14.80 31.87
CA CYS A 26 28.89 -14.92 32.47
C CYS A 26 29.73 -13.63 32.36
N LEU A 27 29.26 -12.57 31.70
CA LEU A 27 29.95 -11.27 31.52
C LEU A 27 29.36 -10.13 32.39
N VAL A 28 28.47 -10.45 33.33
CA VAL A 28 27.77 -9.51 34.23
C VAL A 28 28.67 -8.99 35.36
N VAL A 29 29.94 -8.75 35.16
CA VAL A 29 30.81 -8.21 36.25
C VAL A 29 31.09 -6.71 36.15
N ARG A 30 30.59 -5.97 35.16
CA ARG A 30 30.66 -4.50 35.21
C ARG A 30 29.50 -3.87 34.43
N GLY A 31 28.43 -3.48 35.15
CA GLY A 31 27.19 -2.88 34.62
C GLY A 31 27.32 -1.59 33.78
N LYS A 32 28.53 -1.06 33.56
CA LYS A 32 28.78 0.04 32.62
C LYS A 32 28.97 -0.43 31.17
N PHE A 33 29.50 -1.62 30.96
CA PHE A 33 29.83 -2.12 29.63
C PHE A 33 28.61 -2.49 28.80
N ILE A 34 27.53 -2.95 29.45
CA ILE A 34 26.28 -3.35 28.76
C ILE A 34 25.54 -2.11 28.27
N ALA A 35 25.48 -1.05 29.05
CA ALA A 35 24.80 0.19 28.64
C ALA A 35 25.53 0.89 27.45
N GLU A 36 26.85 0.84 27.40
CA GLU A 36 27.65 1.39 26.31
C GLU A 36 27.52 0.56 25.04
N VAL A 37 27.44 -0.78 25.14
CA VAL A 37 27.21 -1.69 24.00
C VAL A 37 25.79 -1.53 23.47
N TRP A 38 24.76 -1.39 24.31
CA TRP A 38 23.38 -1.13 23.88
C TRP A 38 23.23 0.26 23.25
N MET A 39 23.91 1.29 23.76
CA MET A 39 23.92 2.62 23.12
C MET A 39 24.66 2.62 21.78
N ALA A 40 25.67 1.76 21.60
CA ALA A 40 26.40 1.64 20.33
C ALA A 40 25.63 0.87 19.25
N ILE A 41 24.54 0.17 19.61
CA ILE A 41 23.68 -0.61 18.67
C ILE A 41 22.43 0.19 18.28
N MET A 42 22.06 1.23 19.03
CA MET A 42 20.93 2.09 18.67
C MET A 42 21.29 2.96 17.47
N VAL A 43 20.76 2.65 16.32
CA VAL A 43 20.80 3.55 15.17
C VAL A 43 19.96 4.78 15.51
N THR A 44 20.57 5.97 15.41
CA THR A 44 19.87 7.24 15.61
C THR A 44 19.51 7.87 14.26
N LEU A 45 18.48 8.73 14.23
CA LEU A 45 18.10 9.47 13.02
C LEU A 45 19.26 10.26 12.43
N SER A 46 20.16 10.78 13.27
CA SER A 46 21.36 11.51 12.83
C SER A 46 22.37 10.65 12.07
N GLN A 47 22.31 9.32 12.20
CA GLN A 47 23.15 8.37 11.46
C GLN A 47 22.54 7.97 10.12
N LEU A 48 21.25 8.26 9.90
CA LEU A 48 20.60 8.07 8.61
C LEU A 48 20.97 9.24 7.69
N THR A 49 21.20 8.93 6.42
CA THR A 49 21.32 9.96 5.38
C THR A 49 19.98 10.69 5.21
N ALA A 50 19.95 11.72 4.35
CA ALA A 50 18.67 12.30 3.98
C ALA A 50 17.74 11.22 3.36
N PRO A 51 16.42 11.30 3.58
CA PRO A 51 15.49 10.32 3.03
C PRO A 51 15.56 10.33 1.50
N VAL A 52 15.62 9.15 0.90
CA VAL A 52 15.66 8.96 -0.56
C VAL A 52 14.29 9.14 -1.20
N ALA A 53 13.22 8.98 -0.41
CA ALA A 53 11.84 9.27 -0.80
C ALA A 53 10.99 9.59 0.44
N GLN A 54 9.87 10.29 0.22
CA GLN A 54 8.94 10.65 1.29
C GLN A 54 7.50 10.38 0.83
N GLY A 55 6.76 9.64 1.67
CA GLY A 55 5.33 9.43 1.55
C GLY A 55 4.52 10.18 2.61
N ARG A 56 3.21 10.00 2.56
CA ARG A 56 2.30 10.57 3.57
C ARG A 56 2.54 9.96 4.95
N THR A 57 2.72 8.66 5.04
CA THR A 57 2.82 7.89 6.28
C THR A 57 4.25 7.57 6.72
N ALA A 58 5.20 7.57 5.78
CA ALA A 58 6.57 7.13 6.04
C ALA A 58 7.60 7.89 5.21
N GLU A 59 8.84 7.81 5.67
CA GLU A 59 10.04 8.27 4.99
C GLU A 59 10.90 7.06 4.65
N ILE A 60 11.52 7.06 3.47
CA ILE A 60 12.37 5.96 3.00
C ILE A 60 13.82 6.39 3.12
N TYR A 61 14.60 5.62 3.84
CA TYR A 61 16.04 5.85 4.04
C TYR A 61 16.84 4.71 3.41
N ALA A 62 18.05 5.00 2.95
CA ALA A 62 19.02 3.96 2.67
C ALA A 62 19.46 3.33 3.99
N TRP A 63 19.25 2.02 4.17
CA TRP A 63 19.68 1.29 5.37
C TRP A 63 21.10 0.77 5.22
N ASP A 64 21.34 0.04 4.13
CA ASP A 64 22.66 -0.41 3.72
C ASP A 64 22.74 -0.53 2.19
N ALA A 65 23.72 -1.27 1.65
CA ALA A 65 23.89 -1.44 0.20
C ALA A 65 22.72 -2.19 -0.45
N THR A 66 22.03 -3.06 0.30
CA THR A 66 21.01 -4.00 -0.18
C THR A 66 19.65 -3.79 0.44
N HIS A 67 19.50 -2.90 1.40
CA HIS A 67 18.26 -2.64 2.10
C HIS A 67 17.91 -1.16 2.18
N ILE A 68 16.61 -0.90 2.34
CA ILE A 68 16.04 0.40 2.69
C ILE A 68 15.27 0.26 4.02
N LEU A 69 15.11 1.37 4.70
CA LEU A 69 14.25 1.50 5.86
C LEU A 69 13.03 2.35 5.50
N LYS A 70 11.82 1.78 5.59
CA LYS A 70 10.55 2.52 5.59
C LYS A 70 10.24 2.91 7.03
N LEU A 71 10.58 4.15 7.41
CA LEU A 71 10.41 4.68 8.76
C LEU A 71 9.10 5.46 8.84
N TYR A 72 8.14 4.96 9.63
CA TYR A 72 6.82 5.57 9.76
C TYR A 72 6.89 6.86 10.56
N ARG A 73 5.97 7.78 10.26
CA ARG A 73 5.86 9.05 11.00
C ARG A 73 5.29 8.81 12.40
N ASP A 74 5.61 9.69 13.34
CA ASP A 74 5.26 9.57 14.77
C ASP A 74 3.75 9.39 15.02
N TRP A 75 2.90 9.96 14.15
CA TRP A 75 1.46 9.84 14.25
C TRP A 75 0.89 8.50 13.75
N CYS A 76 1.71 7.66 13.08
CA CYS A 76 1.27 6.35 12.61
C CYS A 76 1.13 5.38 13.79
N PRO A 77 -0.05 4.76 14.00
CA PRO A 77 -0.24 3.79 15.06
C PRO A 77 0.69 2.58 14.91
N ARG A 78 1.18 2.06 16.02
CA ARG A 78 2.09 0.91 16.03
C ARG A 78 1.51 -0.32 15.33
N HIS A 79 0.21 -0.57 15.50
CA HIS A 79 -0.45 -1.71 14.88
C HIS A 79 -0.51 -1.64 13.35
N TRP A 80 -0.41 -0.45 12.74
CA TRP A 80 -0.32 -0.33 11.27
C TRP A 80 1.01 -0.89 10.76
N VAL A 81 2.10 -0.62 11.46
CA VAL A 81 3.43 -1.13 11.09
C VAL A 81 3.50 -2.64 11.24
N GLU A 82 2.95 -3.16 12.34
CA GLU A 82 2.85 -4.60 12.61
C GLU A 82 1.99 -5.30 11.54
N HIS A 83 0.85 -4.71 11.20
CA HIS A 83 -0.04 -5.20 10.13
C HIS A 83 0.70 -5.24 8.78
N GLU A 84 1.31 -4.13 8.35
CA GLU A 84 2.03 -4.09 7.07
C GLU A 84 3.16 -5.11 7.03
N SER A 85 3.92 -5.28 8.12
CA SER A 85 4.98 -6.30 8.19
C SER A 85 4.41 -7.71 8.04
N GLN A 86 3.33 -8.05 8.75
CA GLN A 86 2.68 -9.37 8.66
C GLN A 86 2.17 -9.64 7.24
N VAL A 87 1.50 -8.66 6.64
CA VAL A 87 0.98 -8.76 5.27
C VAL A 87 2.13 -8.94 4.28
N ALA A 88 3.19 -8.13 4.36
CA ALA A 88 4.32 -8.21 3.45
C ALA A 88 4.99 -9.59 3.49
N HIS A 89 5.16 -10.19 4.67
CA HIS A 89 5.70 -11.56 4.79
C HIS A 89 4.75 -12.60 4.18
N ALA A 90 3.45 -12.50 4.43
CA ALA A 90 2.47 -13.42 3.87
C ALA A 90 2.42 -13.37 2.35
N ILE A 91 2.52 -12.17 1.77
CA ILE A 91 2.50 -11.94 0.32
C ILE A 91 3.77 -12.48 -0.36
N VAL A 92 4.94 -12.28 0.25
CA VAL A 92 6.20 -12.89 -0.21
C VAL A 92 6.07 -14.42 -0.19
N ALA A 93 5.54 -14.99 0.89
CA ALA A 93 5.33 -16.44 1.02
C ALA A 93 4.33 -16.98 -0.02
N ALA A 94 3.35 -16.19 -0.43
CA ALA A 94 2.38 -16.51 -1.47
C ALA A 94 2.93 -16.35 -2.92
N GLY A 95 4.17 -15.87 -3.08
CA GLY A 95 4.82 -15.72 -4.37
C GLY A 95 4.39 -14.50 -5.18
N ILE A 96 3.73 -13.51 -4.57
CA ILE A 96 3.42 -12.24 -5.23
C ILE A 96 4.71 -11.43 -5.40
N PRO A 97 4.93 -10.83 -6.58
CA PRO A 97 6.10 -10.00 -6.81
C PRO A 97 6.05 -8.72 -5.97
N THR A 98 6.86 -8.70 -4.91
CA THR A 98 7.01 -7.58 -3.96
C THR A 98 8.43 -7.59 -3.41
N PRO A 99 9.00 -6.45 -2.97
CA PRO A 99 10.25 -6.45 -2.24
C PRO A 99 10.14 -7.26 -0.94
N THR A 100 11.16 -8.03 -0.61
CA THR A 100 11.15 -8.82 0.64
C THR A 100 11.15 -7.90 1.85
N ALA A 101 10.25 -8.18 2.81
CA ALA A 101 10.21 -7.50 4.09
C ALA A 101 11.12 -8.21 5.09
N GLY A 102 11.91 -7.43 5.81
CA GLY A 102 12.72 -7.85 6.93
C GLY A 102 12.07 -7.53 8.28
N GLU A 103 12.90 -7.18 9.24
CA GLU A 103 12.48 -6.95 10.62
C GLU A 103 11.87 -5.56 10.82
N ILE A 104 11.03 -5.44 11.86
CA ILE A 104 10.60 -4.15 12.39
C ILE A 104 11.72 -3.63 13.29
N VAL A 105 12.11 -2.38 13.09
CA VAL A 105 13.10 -1.68 13.91
C VAL A 105 12.45 -0.45 14.58
N GLU A 106 13.02 -0.03 15.71
CA GLU A 106 12.61 1.20 16.40
C GLU A 106 13.78 2.18 16.46
N ILE A 107 13.57 3.41 15.98
CA ILE A 107 14.58 4.46 15.94
C ILE A 107 13.97 5.73 16.57
N GLU A 108 14.49 6.14 17.70
CA GLU A 108 14.03 7.34 18.46
C GLU A 108 12.49 7.35 18.65
N GLY A 109 11.92 6.18 19.01
CA GLY A 109 10.48 6.02 19.26
C GLY A 109 9.62 5.80 18.00
N ARG A 110 10.18 5.98 16.82
CA ARG A 110 9.52 5.70 15.53
C ARG A 110 9.77 4.26 15.11
N ARG A 111 8.76 3.60 14.59
CA ARG A 111 8.89 2.26 14.03
C ARG A 111 9.14 2.31 12.53
N GLY A 112 9.93 1.35 12.05
CA GLY A 112 10.19 1.16 10.63
C GLY A 112 10.28 -0.31 10.27
N ILE A 113 10.15 -0.60 8.98
CA ILE A 113 10.34 -1.93 8.41
C ILE A 113 11.51 -1.85 7.45
N ILE A 114 12.43 -2.80 7.58
CA ILE A 114 13.53 -2.96 6.63
C ILE A 114 13.01 -3.72 5.43
N TYR A 115 13.24 -3.20 4.21
CA TYR A 115 12.88 -3.85 2.96
C TYR A 115 14.10 -4.06 2.07
N GLU A 116 14.03 -5.05 1.20
CA GLU A 116 14.97 -5.21 0.10
C GLU A 116 15.07 -3.90 -0.71
N ARG A 117 16.30 -3.46 -0.98
CA ARG A 117 16.53 -2.31 -1.85
C ARG A 117 16.50 -2.75 -3.31
N VAL A 118 15.46 -2.34 -4.03
CA VAL A 118 15.36 -2.57 -5.47
C VAL A 118 15.74 -1.32 -6.26
N ARG A 119 16.49 -1.50 -7.34
CA ARG A 119 16.72 -0.43 -8.33
C ARG A 119 15.50 -0.38 -9.23
N ALA A 120 14.72 0.66 -9.10
CA ALA A 120 13.44 0.76 -9.75
C ALA A 120 12.99 2.21 -9.88
N PHE A 121 12.02 2.43 -10.75
CA PHE A 121 11.18 3.62 -10.82
C PHE A 121 9.72 3.17 -10.78
N SER A 122 8.80 4.07 -10.39
CA SER A 122 7.39 3.68 -10.38
C SER A 122 6.85 3.53 -11.80
N MET A 123 5.84 2.68 -11.98
CA MET A 123 5.15 2.53 -13.25
C MET A 123 4.62 3.89 -13.75
N LEU A 124 4.19 4.78 -12.85
CA LEU A 124 3.75 6.13 -13.21
C LEU A 124 4.90 6.97 -13.76
N GLN A 125 6.11 6.86 -13.19
CA GLN A 125 7.30 7.54 -13.70
C GLN A 125 7.67 7.02 -15.09
N ASP A 126 7.60 5.71 -15.34
CA ASP A 126 7.86 5.15 -16.67
C ASP A 126 6.80 5.59 -17.70
N ILE A 127 5.52 5.62 -17.33
CA ILE A 127 4.45 6.13 -18.19
C ILE A 127 4.69 7.59 -18.58
N ARG A 128 5.16 8.42 -17.64
CA ARG A 128 5.48 9.83 -17.92
C ARG A 128 6.67 10.00 -18.85
N ALA A 129 7.70 9.17 -18.67
CA ALA A 129 8.90 9.18 -19.50
C ALA A 129 8.66 8.52 -20.88
N HIS A 130 7.80 7.51 -20.94
CA HIS A 130 7.56 6.67 -22.12
C HIS A 130 6.06 6.47 -22.37
N PRO A 131 5.30 7.51 -22.80
CA PRO A 131 3.84 7.42 -22.94
C PRO A 131 3.35 6.31 -23.88
N TRP A 132 4.18 5.86 -24.83
CA TRP A 132 3.87 4.75 -25.74
C TRP A 132 3.80 3.39 -25.05
N ARG A 133 4.36 3.25 -23.82
CA ARG A 133 4.26 2.04 -22.99
C ARG A 133 2.98 1.96 -22.16
N LEU A 134 2.13 2.97 -22.25
CA LEU A 134 0.92 3.09 -21.45
C LEU A 134 0.02 1.85 -21.54
N TRP A 135 -0.13 1.28 -22.75
CA TRP A 135 -0.91 0.06 -22.95
C TRP A 135 -0.28 -1.16 -22.26
N LEU A 136 1.05 -1.30 -22.35
CA LEU A 136 1.80 -2.37 -21.68
C LEU A 136 1.60 -2.29 -20.16
N HIS A 137 1.73 -1.11 -19.58
CA HIS A 137 1.55 -0.89 -18.14
C HIS A 137 0.11 -1.09 -17.66
N ALA A 138 -0.87 -0.73 -18.48
CA ALA A 138 -2.28 -1.00 -18.17
C ALA A 138 -2.57 -2.50 -18.08
N HIS A 139 -2.00 -3.29 -18.98
CA HIS A 139 -2.10 -4.75 -18.96
C HIS A 139 -1.36 -5.33 -17.76
N ALA A 140 -0.12 -4.92 -17.52
CA ALA A 140 0.66 -5.38 -16.36
C ALA A 140 -0.05 -5.10 -15.03
N LEU A 141 -0.66 -3.91 -14.86
CA LEU A 141 -1.43 -3.58 -13.66
C LEU A 141 -2.63 -4.52 -13.47
N ALA A 142 -3.34 -4.83 -14.55
CA ALA A 142 -4.48 -5.76 -14.53
C ALA A 142 -4.06 -7.19 -14.18
N GLU A 143 -2.96 -7.67 -14.76
CA GLU A 143 -2.39 -8.99 -14.49
C GLU A 143 -1.94 -9.13 -13.03
N LEU A 144 -1.23 -8.12 -12.51
CA LEU A 144 -0.81 -8.08 -11.11
C LEU A 144 -2.01 -8.13 -10.16
N GLN A 145 -3.03 -7.30 -10.42
CA GLN A 145 -4.23 -7.29 -9.58
C GLN A 145 -5.00 -8.61 -9.67
N ALA A 146 -5.11 -9.21 -10.86
CA ALA A 146 -5.71 -10.51 -11.01
C ALA A 146 -4.94 -11.63 -10.30
N GLN A 147 -3.61 -11.55 -10.23
CA GLN A 147 -2.79 -12.48 -9.44
C GLN A 147 -3.05 -12.30 -7.93
N VAL A 148 -3.09 -11.07 -7.43
CA VAL A 148 -3.43 -10.76 -6.03
C VAL A 148 -4.78 -11.35 -5.65
N HIS A 149 -5.80 -11.19 -6.49
CA HIS A 149 -7.16 -11.67 -6.22
C HIS A 149 -7.34 -13.19 -6.26
N ARG A 150 -6.33 -13.95 -6.67
CA ARG A 150 -6.35 -15.45 -6.58
C ARG A 150 -5.93 -15.96 -5.21
N LEU A 151 -5.46 -15.07 -4.33
CA LEU A 151 -4.93 -15.45 -3.02
C LEU A 151 -5.95 -15.19 -1.92
N VAL A 152 -5.89 -16.05 -0.90
CA VAL A 152 -6.54 -15.86 0.39
C VAL A 152 -5.44 -15.81 1.44
N VAL A 153 -5.35 -14.72 2.18
CA VAL A 153 -4.37 -14.53 3.26
C VAL A 153 -5.14 -14.48 4.58
N PRO A 154 -4.96 -15.46 5.47
CA PRO A 154 -5.65 -15.49 6.75
C PRO A 154 -5.26 -14.32 7.66
N GLY A 155 -6.20 -13.86 8.48
CA GLY A 155 -5.93 -12.84 9.51
C GLY A 155 -5.96 -11.40 9.04
N LEU A 156 -6.26 -11.14 7.77
CA LEU A 156 -6.46 -9.79 7.27
C LEU A 156 -7.77 -9.18 7.78
N PRO A 157 -7.82 -7.85 8.02
CA PRO A 157 -9.06 -7.14 8.28
C PRO A 157 -10.05 -7.32 7.14
N ARG A 158 -11.34 -7.33 7.44
CA ARG A 158 -12.37 -7.42 6.40
C ARG A 158 -12.56 -6.08 5.70
N TYR A 159 -12.52 -6.09 4.37
CA TYR A 159 -12.70 -4.86 3.58
C TYR A 159 -14.04 -4.20 3.86
N ARG A 160 -15.11 -5.01 3.98
CA ARG A 160 -16.46 -4.53 4.29
C ARG A 160 -16.52 -3.72 5.57
N ASP A 161 -15.83 -4.15 6.64
CA ASP A 161 -15.85 -3.49 7.93
C ASP A 161 -15.11 -2.14 7.85
N GLY A 162 -13.97 -2.10 7.15
CA GLY A 162 -13.24 -0.85 6.86
C GLY A 162 -14.09 0.13 6.05
N LEU A 163 -14.74 -0.34 4.98
CA LEU A 163 -15.63 0.50 4.16
C LEU A 163 -16.81 1.05 4.96
N ALA A 164 -17.44 0.22 5.83
CA ALA A 164 -18.54 0.67 6.68
C ALA A 164 -18.08 1.74 7.69
N HIS A 165 -16.88 1.54 8.28
CA HIS A 165 -16.27 2.53 9.16
C HIS A 165 -16.01 3.86 8.42
N ASP A 166 -15.36 3.82 7.26
CA ASP A 166 -15.01 5.01 6.49
C ASP A 166 -16.26 5.77 6.03
N ILE A 167 -17.28 5.06 5.51
CA ILE A 167 -18.56 5.67 5.12
C ILE A 167 -19.20 6.37 6.32
N SER A 168 -19.21 5.74 7.49
CA SER A 168 -19.80 6.31 8.71
C SER A 168 -19.07 7.59 9.15
N HIS A 169 -17.78 7.72 8.87
CA HIS A 169 -16.94 8.86 9.24
C HIS A 169 -16.74 9.87 8.10
N ALA A 170 -17.33 9.65 6.92
CA ALA A 170 -17.26 10.56 5.79
C ALA A 170 -18.04 11.86 6.05
N SER A 171 -17.44 12.80 6.77
CA SER A 171 -18.06 14.08 7.21
C SER A 171 -18.58 14.92 6.04
N ALA A 172 -17.94 14.82 4.87
CA ALA A 172 -18.34 15.54 3.67
C ALA A 172 -19.56 14.95 2.96
N LEU A 173 -20.03 13.74 3.34
CA LEU A 173 -21.17 13.08 2.73
C LEU A 173 -22.46 13.41 3.51
N PRO A 174 -23.49 13.97 2.88
CA PRO A 174 -24.79 14.21 3.52
C PRO A 174 -25.38 12.93 4.14
N GLU A 175 -25.99 13.03 5.31
CA GLU A 175 -26.51 11.88 6.07
C GLU A 175 -27.39 10.93 5.25
N PRO A 176 -28.37 11.41 4.44
CA PRO A 176 -29.18 10.50 3.64
C PRO A 176 -28.38 9.68 2.63
N LEU A 177 -27.30 10.26 2.04
CA LEU A 177 -26.44 9.55 1.10
C LEU A 177 -25.52 8.56 1.81
N ARG A 178 -25.10 8.88 3.04
CA ARG A 178 -24.30 8.00 3.90
C ARG A 178 -25.08 6.74 4.25
N GLN A 179 -26.32 6.91 4.70
CA GLN A 179 -27.21 5.80 5.02
C GLN A 179 -27.45 4.90 3.80
N LEU A 180 -27.76 5.48 2.64
CA LEU A 180 -27.96 4.74 1.40
C LEU A 180 -26.67 3.99 0.94
N ALA A 181 -25.50 4.56 1.16
CA ALA A 181 -24.23 3.89 0.85
C ALA A 181 -23.98 2.68 1.77
N LEU A 182 -24.32 2.78 3.07
CA LEU A 182 -24.23 1.68 4.02
C LEU A 182 -25.24 0.56 3.70
N GLU A 183 -26.50 0.91 3.40
CA GLU A 183 -27.51 -0.04 2.95
C GLU A 183 -27.07 -0.79 1.69
N ARG A 184 -26.49 -0.06 0.72
CA ARG A 184 -25.94 -0.66 -0.48
C ARG A 184 -24.79 -1.59 -0.17
N LEU A 185 -23.83 -1.19 0.67
CA LEU A 185 -22.72 -2.04 1.09
C LEU A 185 -23.22 -3.36 1.68
N ALA A 186 -24.30 -3.33 2.47
CA ALA A 186 -24.88 -4.54 3.07
C ALA A 186 -25.43 -5.52 2.03
N THR A 187 -25.83 -5.07 0.83
CA THR A 187 -26.36 -5.93 -0.25
C THR A 187 -25.32 -6.45 -1.23
N LEU A 188 -24.08 -5.93 -1.18
CA LEU A 188 -23.03 -6.33 -2.10
C LEU A 188 -22.43 -7.69 -1.69
N PRO A 189 -21.96 -8.50 -2.65
CA PRO A 189 -21.32 -9.77 -2.34
C PRO A 189 -20.05 -9.53 -1.50
N ASP A 190 -19.87 -10.35 -0.48
CA ASP A 190 -18.63 -10.37 0.30
C ASP A 190 -17.59 -11.25 -0.40
N GLY A 191 -16.37 -11.30 0.14
CA GLY A 191 -15.29 -12.11 -0.38
C GLY A 191 -14.19 -12.29 0.65
N GLU A 192 -13.28 -13.21 0.36
CA GLU A 192 -12.14 -13.54 1.22
C GLU A 192 -10.80 -13.41 0.49
N THR A 193 -10.82 -12.86 -0.74
CA THR A 193 -9.60 -12.71 -1.51
C THR A 193 -8.74 -11.58 -0.95
N LEU A 194 -7.42 -11.71 -1.13
CA LEU A 194 -6.51 -10.62 -0.86
C LEU A 194 -6.85 -9.43 -1.76
N CYS A 195 -7.09 -8.28 -1.17
CA CYS A 195 -7.27 -6.99 -1.82
C CYS A 195 -6.14 -6.06 -1.40
N HIS A 196 -5.56 -5.32 -2.32
CA HIS A 196 -4.51 -4.36 -2.02
C HIS A 196 -5.05 -3.10 -1.33
N GLY A 197 -6.26 -2.67 -1.70
CA GLY A 197 -6.94 -1.49 -1.15
C GLY A 197 -6.45 -0.14 -1.71
N ASP A 198 -5.30 -0.09 -2.38
CA ASP A 198 -4.75 1.15 -2.98
C ASP A 198 -3.84 0.87 -4.19
N LEU A 199 -4.16 -0.12 -5.02
CA LEU A 199 -3.33 -0.47 -6.19
C LEU A 199 -3.46 0.59 -7.29
N HIS A 200 -2.35 1.21 -7.64
CA HIS A 200 -2.23 2.19 -8.73
C HIS A 200 -0.79 2.26 -9.27
N PRO A 201 -0.53 2.94 -10.40
CA PRO A 201 0.79 2.92 -11.03
C PRO A 201 1.96 3.43 -10.18
N ASP A 202 1.75 4.23 -9.15
CA ASP A 202 2.83 4.63 -8.24
C ASP A 202 3.17 3.54 -7.22
N ASN A 203 2.24 2.61 -6.94
CA ASN A 203 2.44 1.47 -6.07
C ASN A 203 2.93 0.22 -6.81
N VAL A 204 3.40 0.39 -8.05
CA VAL A 204 4.08 -0.66 -8.83
C VAL A 204 5.45 -0.16 -9.26
N LEU A 205 6.49 -0.87 -8.84
CA LEU A 205 7.88 -0.62 -9.24
C LEU A 205 8.23 -1.41 -10.48
N ILE A 206 8.86 -0.76 -11.45
CA ILE A 206 9.41 -1.41 -12.65
C ILE A 206 10.87 -1.72 -12.41
N THR A 207 11.21 -3.00 -12.41
CA THR A 207 12.57 -3.50 -12.17
C THR A 207 13.07 -4.37 -13.32
N GLU A 208 14.34 -4.72 -13.32
CA GLU A 208 14.90 -5.68 -14.27
C GLU A 208 14.28 -7.09 -14.11
N ARG A 209 13.75 -7.42 -12.94
CA ARG A 209 13.06 -8.69 -12.64
C ARG A 209 11.57 -8.67 -13.02
N GLY A 210 11.06 -7.55 -13.53
CA GLY A 210 9.65 -7.31 -13.79
C GLY A 210 9.01 -6.36 -12.78
N PRO A 211 7.68 -6.16 -12.86
CA PRO A 211 6.96 -5.26 -11.96
C PRO A 211 6.81 -5.87 -10.56
N LEU A 212 7.00 -5.05 -9.51
CA LEU A 212 6.81 -5.40 -8.10
C LEU A 212 5.75 -4.50 -7.48
N ILE A 213 4.83 -5.08 -6.71
CA ILE A 213 3.82 -4.31 -5.97
C ILE A 213 4.41 -3.87 -4.62
N ILE A 214 4.13 -2.63 -4.20
CA ILE A 214 4.57 -2.06 -2.93
C ILE A 214 3.40 -1.42 -2.18
N ASP A 215 3.62 -1.08 -0.91
CA ASP A 215 2.70 -0.35 -0.03
C ASP A 215 1.42 -1.13 0.33
N TRP A 216 1.63 -2.24 1.02
CA TRP A 216 0.59 -3.18 1.46
C TRP A 216 -0.13 -2.78 2.76
N MET A 217 0.05 -1.54 3.24
CA MET A 217 -0.53 -1.07 4.49
C MET A 217 -2.06 -1.12 4.50
N THR A 218 -2.68 -0.98 3.32
CA THR A 218 -4.14 -1.01 3.11
C THR A 218 -4.68 -2.38 2.74
N ALA A 219 -3.85 -3.43 2.79
CA ALA A 219 -4.25 -4.77 2.40
C ALA A 219 -5.33 -5.35 3.33
N VAL A 220 -6.35 -5.93 2.72
CA VAL A 220 -7.55 -6.43 3.39
C VAL A 220 -8.05 -7.72 2.74
N SER A 221 -8.93 -8.45 3.43
CA SER A 221 -9.67 -9.58 2.87
C SER A 221 -11.06 -9.13 2.42
N GLY A 222 -11.43 -9.36 1.15
CA GLY A 222 -12.71 -8.89 0.65
C GLY A 222 -13.06 -9.33 -0.76
N SER A 223 -14.06 -8.65 -1.33
CA SER A 223 -14.46 -8.84 -2.71
C SER A 223 -13.43 -8.23 -3.68
N PRO A 224 -12.95 -8.94 -4.70
CA PRO A 224 -12.05 -8.40 -5.71
C PRO A 224 -12.66 -7.18 -6.44
N TRP A 225 -13.99 -7.09 -6.50
CA TRP A 225 -14.69 -5.93 -7.09
C TRP A 225 -14.58 -4.67 -6.29
N ALA A 226 -14.52 -4.76 -4.98
CA ALA A 226 -14.26 -3.60 -4.13
C ALA A 226 -12.88 -3.00 -4.46
N ASP A 227 -11.88 -3.86 -4.63
CA ASP A 227 -10.51 -3.46 -4.94
C ASP A 227 -10.38 -2.92 -6.38
N VAL A 228 -11.00 -3.58 -7.37
CA VAL A 228 -11.07 -3.07 -8.75
C VAL A 228 -11.82 -1.74 -8.82
N ALA A 229 -12.89 -1.57 -8.05
CA ALA A 229 -13.61 -0.30 -7.98
C ALA A 229 -12.74 0.81 -7.37
N ARG A 230 -11.94 0.48 -6.35
CA ARG A 230 -10.97 1.39 -5.74
C ARG A 230 -9.90 1.82 -6.75
N THR A 231 -9.22 0.87 -7.40
CA THR A 231 -8.25 1.15 -8.47
C THR A 231 -8.87 1.98 -9.60
N SER A 232 -10.06 1.58 -10.08
CA SER A 232 -10.79 2.29 -11.13
C SER A 232 -11.09 3.74 -10.76
N MET A 233 -11.45 3.97 -9.51
CA MET A 233 -11.72 5.31 -8.99
C MET A 233 -10.45 6.15 -8.97
N ILE A 234 -9.35 5.66 -8.43
CA ILE A 234 -8.05 6.36 -8.40
C ILE A 234 -7.63 6.74 -9.81
N LEU A 235 -7.68 5.79 -10.75
CA LEU A 235 -7.31 6.02 -12.16
C LEU A 235 -8.22 7.03 -12.88
N SER A 236 -9.52 7.09 -12.52
CA SER A 236 -10.48 7.97 -13.19
C SER A 236 -10.63 9.34 -12.54
N ILE A 237 -10.55 9.43 -11.22
CA ILE A 237 -10.78 10.67 -10.47
C ILE A 237 -9.50 11.49 -10.35
N GLY A 238 -8.34 10.87 -10.13
CA GLY A 238 -7.07 11.59 -10.02
C GLY A 238 -6.79 12.54 -11.20
N VAL A 239 -7.33 12.21 -12.38
CA VAL A 239 -7.25 13.07 -13.58
C VAL A 239 -8.42 14.04 -13.71
N ARG A 240 -9.59 13.73 -13.12
CA ARG A 240 -10.78 14.60 -13.16
C ARG A 240 -10.76 15.67 -12.08
N ALA A 241 -10.20 15.35 -10.93
CA ALA A 241 -10.11 16.23 -9.76
C ALA A 241 -8.97 17.27 -9.86
N ALA A 242 -7.89 16.94 -10.57
CA ALA A 242 -6.91 17.96 -10.94
C ALA A 242 -7.65 19.03 -11.75
N ASP A 243 -7.62 20.26 -11.27
CA ASP A 243 -8.31 21.42 -11.80
C ASP A 243 -8.41 21.36 -13.34
N ARG A 244 -9.63 21.34 -13.87
CA ARG A 244 -9.89 21.15 -15.32
C ARG A 244 -9.11 22.14 -16.19
N GLN A 245 -8.68 23.26 -15.61
CA GLN A 245 -7.90 24.29 -16.28
C GLN A 245 -6.39 24.00 -16.25
N GLN A 246 -5.91 23.17 -15.33
CA GLN A 246 -4.46 22.92 -15.15
C GLN A 246 -3.98 21.61 -15.77
N VAL A 247 -4.86 20.62 -16.02
CA VAL A 247 -4.47 19.36 -16.67
C VAL A 247 -4.75 19.42 -18.17
N PRO A 248 -3.72 19.39 -19.01
CA PRO A 248 -3.85 19.34 -20.45
C PRO A 248 -4.80 18.22 -20.91
N PHE A 249 -5.60 18.49 -21.95
CA PHE A 249 -6.61 17.53 -22.42
C PHE A 249 -6.02 16.18 -22.84
N TYR A 250 -4.80 16.16 -23.37
CA TYR A 250 -4.12 14.94 -23.78
C TYR A 250 -3.78 14.02 -22.59
N LEU A 251 -3.42 14.58 -21.43
CA LEU A 251 -3.18 13.78 -20.22
C LEU A 251 -4.47 13.11 -19.72
N ARG A 252 -5.60 13.81 -19.83
CA ARG A 252 -6.92 13.26 -19.51
C ARG A 252 -7.30 12.14 -20.48
N TRP A 253 -6.95 12.30 -21.77
CA TRP A 253 -7.16 11.27 -22.77
C TRP A 253 -6.31 10.04 -22.49
N PHE A 254 -5.00 10.21 -22.18
CA PHE A 254 -4.10 9.13 -21.81
C PHE A 254 -4.59 8.36 -20.56
N ALA A 255 -5.03 9.06 -19.53
CA ALA A 255 -5.55 8.41 -18.33
C ALA A 255 -6.86 7.65 -18.59
N SER A 256 -7.75 8.21 -19.42
CA SER A 256 -8.97 7.51 -19.82
C SER A 256 -8.66 6.27 -20.66
N PHE A 257 -7.64 6.34 -21.53
CA PHE A 257 -7.18 5.21 -22.30
C PHE A 257 -6.56 4.12 -21.40
N PHE A 258 -5.67 4.53 -20.48
CA PHE A 258 -5.07 3.61 -19.48
C PHE A 258 -6.12 2.87 -18.69
N TYR A 259 -7.08 3.61 -18.12
CA TYR A 259 -8.18 3.03 -17.36
C TYR A 259 -8.99 2.02 -18.17
N ARG A 260 -9.36 2.36 -19.42
CA ARG A 260 -10.11 1.46 -20.28
C ARG A 260 -9.33 0.21 -20.68
N ALA A 261 -8.03 0.35 -20.97
CA ALA A 261 -7.15 -0.77 -21.28
C ALA A 261 -6.98 -1.72 -20.09
N TYR A 262 -6.70 -1.14 -18.90
CA TYR A 262 -6.63 -1.88 -17.64
C TYR A 262 -7.92 -2.66 -17.38
N LEU A 263 -9.07 -1.99 -17.39
CA LEU A 263 -10.34 -2.62 -17.04
C LEU A 263 -10.74 -3.72 -18.05
N ARG A 264 -10.54 -3.46 -19.35
CA ARG A 264 -10.79 -4.47 -20.39
C ARG A 264 -9.93 -5.72 -20.20
N HIS A 265 -8.65 -5.53 -19.88
CA HIS A 265 -7.74 -6.65 -19.68
C HIS A 265 -8.07 -7.40 -18.40
N TYR A 266 -8.37 -6.71 -17.29
CA TYR A 266 -8.82 -7.33 -16.06
C TYR A 266 -10.08 -8.17 -16.24
N HIS A 267 -11.08 -7.67 -16.99
CA HIS A 267 -12.29 -8.43 -17.34
C HIS A 267 -11.99 -9.66 -18.20
N ALA A 268 -11.06 -9.54 -19.14
CA ALA A 268 -10.66 -10.70 -19.97
C ALA A 268 -10.02 -11.83 -19.13
N LEU A 269 -9.31 -11.46 -18.07
CA LEU A 269 -8.72 -12.42 -17.11
C LEU A 269 -9.75 -13.00 -16.12
N ASN A 270 -10.88 -12.30 -15.90
CA ASN A 270 -11.91 -12.64 -14.93
C ASN A 270 -13.31 -12.45 -15.55
N PRO A 271 -13.72 -13.28 -16.52
CA PRO A 271 -14.93 -13.06 -17.32
C PRO A 271 -16.24 -13.12 -16.51
N ASP A 272 -16.25 -13.88 -15.42
CA ASP A 272 -17.45 -14.08 -14.58
C ASP A 272 -17.82 -12.87 -13.73
N LEU A 273 -17.02 -11.83 -13.80
CA LEU A 273 -17.05 -10.72 -12.85
C LEU A 273 -17.52 -9.36 -13.44
N GLN A 274 -18.08 -9.30 -14.66
CA GLN A 274 -18.28 -8.02 -15.38
C GLN A 274 -19.34 -7.06 -14.80
N GLU A 275 -20.36 -7.56 -14.11
CA GLU A 275 -21.52 -6.76 -13.74
C GLU A 275 -21.42 -6.04 -12.38
N GLU A 276 -20.44 -6.38 -11.56
CA GLU A 276 -20.36 -5.92 -10.17
C GLU A 276 -19.75 -4.52 -10.00
N LEU A 277 -18.84 -4.11 -10.90
CA LEU A 277 -18.13 -2.83 -10.77
C LEU A 277 -19.06 -1.61 -10.60
N PRO A 278 -20.15 -1.44 -11.37
CA PRO A 278 -21.09 -0.31 -11.19
C PRO A 278 -21.80 -0.33 -9.84
N ARG A 279 -21.93 -1.51 -9.22
CA ARG A 279 -22.57 -1.66 -7.90
C ARG A 279 -21.64 -1.23 -6.79
N TRP A 280 -20.32 -1.48 -6.89
CA TRP A 280 -19.30 -1.12 -5.91
C TRP A 280 -18.88 0.36 -5.99
N ALA A 281 -18.85 0.95 -7.17
CA ALA A 281 -18.31 2.29 -7.38
C ALA A 281 -18.90 3.37 -6.45
N PRO A 282 -20.21 3.46 -6.19
CA PRO A 282 -20.77 4.45 -5.25
C PRO A 282 -20.35 4.22 -3.81
N VAL A 283 -20.21 2.96 -3.39
CA VAL A 283 -19.80 2.58 -2.03
C VAL A 283 -18.33 2.97 -1.79
N ILE A 284 -17.48 2.64 -2.73
CA ILE A 284 -16.05 3.02 -2.69
C ILE A 284 -15.90 4.54 -2.72
N ALA A 285 -16.69 5.25 -3.53
CA ALA A 285 -16.69 6.71 -3.57
C ALA A 285 -17.11 7.33 -2.22
N ALA A 286 -18.10 6.74 -1.55
CA ALA A 286 -18.55 7.17 -0.24
C ALA A 286 -17.47 6.97 0.84
N ALA A 287 -16.82 5.79 0.87
CA ALA A 287 -15.72 5.49 1.79
C ALA A 287 -14.53 6.43 1.58
N ARG A 288 -14.14 6.69 0.31
CA ARG A 288 -13.01 7.57 0.02
C ARG A 288 -13.17 9.02 0.50
N LEU A 289 -14.40 9.47 0.71
CA LEU A 289 -14.64 10.81 1.28
C LEU A 289 -14.09 10.98 2.70
N ALA A 290 -13.89 9.89 3.45
CA ALA A 290 -13.23 9.91 4.75
C ALA A 290 -11.74 10.29 4.68
N GLU A 291 -11.10 10.17 3.51
CA GLU A 291 -9.71 10.58 3.30
C GLU A 291 -9.53 12.11 3.16
N GLU A 292 -10.63 12.85 3.07
CA GLU A 292 -10.69 14.33 3.00
C GLU A 292 -9.86 14.96 1.88
N ILE A 293 -9.70 14.28 0.75
CA ILE A 293 -8.97 14.77 -0.42
C ILE A 293 -9.81 15.86 -1.11
N LYS A 294 -9.56 17.12 -0.76
CA LYS A 294 -10.35 18.26 -1.19
C LYS A 294 -10.67 18.32 -2.69
N PRO A 295 -9.69 18.11 -3.62
CA PRO A 295 -9.96 18.16 -5.05
C PRO A 295 -10.92 17.08 -5.57
N GLU A 296 -11.06 15.96 -4.86
CA GLU A 296 -11.90 14.83 -5.28
C GLU A 296 -13.34 14.92 -4.75
N ARG A 297 -13.59 15.72 -3.73
CA ARG A 297 -14.85 15.77 -2.96
C ARG A 297 -16.10 15.85 -3.82
N GLU A 298 -16.18 16.83 -4.72
CA GLU A 298 -17.38 17.05 -5.55
C GLU A 298 -17.63 15.89 -6.51
N ALA A 299 -16.56 15.35 -7.12
CA ALA A 299 -16.64 14.23 -8.03
C ALA A 299 -17.11 12.96 -7.31
N LEU A 300 -16.61 12.73 -6.09
CA LEU A 300 -17.00 11.58 -5.26
C LEU A 300 -18.48 11.68 -4.83
N ILE A 301 -18.93 12.83 -4.34
CA ILE A 301 -20.35 13.06 -3.99
C ILE A 301 -21.25 12.82 -5.20
N ALA A 302 -20.87 13.34 -6.38
CA ALA A 302 -21.64 13.12 -7.61
C ALA A 302 -21.72 11.64 -8.00
N MET A 303 -20.65 10.86 -7.79
CA MET A 303 -20.65 9.40 -8.03
C MET A 303 -21.61 8.68 -7.09
N VAL A 304 -21.63 9.02 -5.80
CA VAL A 304 -22.58 8.45 -4.84
C VAL A 304 -24.01 8.75 -5.25
N GLN A 305 -24.33 10.02 -5.56
CA GLN A 305 -25.66 10.45 -6.01
C GLN A 305 -26.13 9.73 -7.27
N ALA A 306 -25.25 9.58 -8.27
CA ALA A 306 -25.57 8.90 -9.52
C ALA A 306 -25.82 7.40 -9.31
N GLY A 307 -25.07 6.77 -8.38
CA GLY A 307 -25.25 5.38 -8.04
C GLY A 307 -26.57 5.08 -7.34
N VAL A 308 -27.03 5.98 -6.48
CA VAL A 308 -28.29 5.85 -5.75
C VAL A 308 -29.50 5.99 -6.70
N ARG A 309 -29.48 6.96 -7.63
CA ARG A 309 -30.58 7.19 -8.57
C ARG A 309 -30.88 6.02 -9.52
N ARG A 310 -29.88 5.21 -9.85
CA ARG A 310 -30.03 4.05 -10.75
C ARG A 310 -30.75 2.85 -10.12
N GLN A 311 -31.05 2.87 -8.85
CA GLN A 311 -31.81 1.81 -8.16
C GLN A 311 -33.31 2.11 -8.02
N GLY A 312 -33.74 3.35 -8.29
CA GLY A 312 -35.15 3.76 -8.22
C GLY A 312 -35.87 3.74 -9.56
N SER A 313 -35.21 3.25 -10.61
CA SER A 313 -35.77 3.01 -11.95
C SER A 313 -35.64 1.53 -12.33
#